data_8cd403cffcdd9b4ec6cd83db76c02c5c
#
_entry.id   8cd403cffcdd9b4ec6cd83db76c02c5c
#
_cell.length_a   1.000
_cell.length_b   1.000
_cell.length_c   1.000
_cell.angle_alpha   90.00
_cell.angle_beta   90.00
_cell.angle_gamma   90.00
#
_symmetry.space_group_name_H-M   'P 1'
#
loop_
_entity.id
_entity.type
_entity.pdbx_description
1 polymer ?
#
loop_
_entity_poly.entity_id
_entity_poly.type
_entity_poly.pdbx_seq_one_letter_code
_entity_poly.pdbx_strand_id
1 'polypeptide(L)'
;DIGLDAQDAPLISAKMGIGIEDVLEAVAQKSPAPQGDASAPLKALVFDAKYDNYRGAICFVRVMEGKAYPGMRMRMMQTGAEFDVVEVGTFSPSYSPCEALLPGDVGYISASIKDVRDTRVGDTITDAAFSAAEPLPGYKEVQPVVFCGIYPADGADYDNLKDALEKLRMNDASLSFEPETSIALG
;
A
#
# COMPACT_ATOMS: atom_id res chain seq x y z
N ASP A 1 -31.41 10.95 -4.55
CA ASP A 1 -31.56 11.12 -3.09
C ASP A 1 -30.55 10.28 -2.31
N ILE A 2 -29.28 10.33 -2.73
CA ILE A 2 -28.16 9.66 -2.05
C ILE A 2 -27.39 10.60 -1.12
N GLY A 3 -27.92 11.81 -0.85
CA GLY A 3 -27.30 12.79 0.05
C GLY A 3 -26.10 13.54 -0.51
N LEU A 4 -25.82 13.44 -1.82
CA LEU A 4 -24.79 14.21 -2.49
C LEU A 4 -25.38 15.47 -3.10
N ASP A 5 -24.74 16.62 -2.87
CA ASP A 5 -25.04 17.85 -3.56
C ASP A 5 -24.41 17.79 -4.96
N ALA A 6 -25.24 17.66 -5.99
CA ALA A 6 -24.84 17.55 -7.38
C ALA A 6 -25.39 18.71 -8.24
N GLN A 7 -25.85 19.81 -7.62
CA GLN A 7 -26.45 20.92 -8.37
C GLN A 7 -25.46 21.56 -9.34
N ASP A 8 -24.19 21.64 -8.97
CA ASP A 8 -23.12 22.21 -9.77
C ASP A 8 -22.29 21.14 -10.51
N ALA A 9 -22.78 19.90 -10.63
CA ALA A 9 -22.07 18.86 -11.35
C ALA A 9 -22.17 19.05 -12.87
N PRO A 10 -21.05 18.94 -13.63
CA PRO A 10 -21.09 19.00 -15.08
C PRO A 10 -21.95 17.89 -15.67
N LEU A 11 -22.84 18.25 -16.60
CA LEU A 11 -23.67 17.29 -17.33
C LEU A 11 -22.87 16.72 -18.50
N ILE A 12 -22.58 15.43 -18.49
CA ILE A 12 -21.71 14.78 -19.46
C ILE A 12 -22.32 13.56 -20.14
N SER A 13 -21.76 13.21 -21.28
CA SER A 13 -21.92 11.91 -21.90
C SER A 13 -20.54 11.32 -22.22
N ALA A 14 -20.04 10.42 -21.40
CA ALA A 14 -18.75 9.77 -21.64
C ALA A 14 -18.72 9.02 -22.98
N LYS A 15 -19.86 8.38 -23.37
CA LYS A 15 -20.00 7.67 -24.65
C LYS A 15 -19.87 8.61 -25.87
N MET A 16 -20.39 9.83 -25.75
CA MET A 16 -20.40 10.80 -26.86
C MET A 16 -19.24 11.81 -26.77
N GLY A 17 -18.43 11.76 -25.72
CA GLY A 17 -17.34 12.71 -25.47
C GLY A 17 -17.82 14.12 -25.12
N ILE A 18 -19.09 14.31 -24.72
CA ILE A 18 -19.66 15.61 -24.42
C ILE A 18 -19.35 15.99 -22.96
N GLY A 19 -18.86 17.23 -22.73
CA GLY A 19 -18.63 17.78 -21.39
C GLY A 19 -17.46 17.16 -20.62
N ILE A 20 -16.58 16.40 -21.27
CA ILE A 20 -15.43 15.76 -20.61
C ILE A 20 -14.44 16.81 -20.09
N GLU A 21 -14.17 17.86 -20.90
CA GLU A 21 -13.29 18.95 -20.50
C GLU A 21 -13.83 19.69 -19.27
N ASP A 22 -15.14 19.89 -19.17
CA ASP A 22 -15.78 20.54 -18.02
C ASP A 22 -15.57 19.74 -16.73
N VAL A 23 -15.56 18.39 -16.80
CA VAL A 23 -15.25 17.53 -15.66
C VAL A 23 -13.80 17.68 -15.26
N LEU A 24 -12.87 17.64 -16.21
CA LEU A 24 -11.43 17.77 -15.92
C LEU A 24 -11.12 19.15 -15.31
N GLU A 25 -11.73 20.20 -15.84
CA GLU A 25 -11.58 21.55 -15.31
C GLU A 25 -12.18 21.64 -13.89
N ALA A 26 -13.36 21.08 -13.66
CA ALA A 26 -13.97 21.04 -12.32
C ALA A 26 -13.11 20.25 -11.31
N VAL A 27 -12.47 19.16 -11.73
CA VAL A 27 -11.52 18.42 -10.89
C VAL A 27 -10.32 19.30 -10.55
N ALA A 28 -9.72 19.97 -11.53
CA ALA A 28 -8.57 20.85 -11.31
C ALA A 28 -8.88 22.03 -10.37
N GLN A 29 -10.08 22.61 -10.48
CA GLN A 29 -10.48 23.74 -9.66
C GLN A 29 -10.99 23.38 -8.26
N LYS A 30 -11.72 22.27 -8.14
CA LYS A 30 -12.40 21.89 -6.88
C LYS A 30 -11.59 20.94 -6.00
N SER A 31 -10.59 20.23 -6.56
CA SER A 31 -9.75 19.32 -5.76
C SER A 31 -8.64 20.12 -5.07
N PRO A 32 -8.57 20.06 -3.72
CA PRO A 32 -7.48 20.74 -3.02
C PRO A 32 -6.14 20.10 -3.36
N ALA A 33 -5.11 20.92 -3.49
CA ALA A 33 -3.74 20.43 -3.64
C ALA A 33 -3.32 19.59 -2.42
N PRO A 34 -2.46 18.58 -2.61
CA PRO A 34 -1.88 17.84 -1.49
C PRO A 34 -1.21 18.81 -0.50
N GLN A 35 -1.40 18.54 0.79
CA GLN A 35 -0.78 19.29 1.88
C GLN A 35 0.28 18.41 2.53
N GLY A 36 1.30 19.03 3.14
CA GLY A 36 2.35 18.34 3.86
C GLY A 36 3.64 19.15 3.88
N ASP A 37 4.49 18.90 4.86
CA ASP A 37 5.80 19.55 5.01
C ASP A 37 6.90 18.56 4.67
N ALA A 38 7.67 18.83 3.60
CA ALA A 38 8.78 18.00 3.18
C ALA A 38 9.98 18.00 4.17
N SER A 39 10.02 18.94 5.11
CA SER A 39 11.03 19.01 6.17
C SER A 39 10.64 18.30 7.46
N ALA A 40 9.38 17.87 7.56
CA ALA A 40 8.89 17.09 8.70
C ALA A 40 9.43 15.64 8.68
N PRO A 41 9.33 14.89 9.79
CA PRO A 41 9.59 13.47 9.80
C PRO A 41 8.73 12.74 8.77
N LEU A 42 9.33 11.78 8.04
CA LEU A 42 8.59 11.02 7.03
C LEU A 42 7.39 10.30 7.64
N LYS A 43 6.24 10.49 7.01
CA LYS A 43 5.03 9.68 7.19
C LYS A 43 4.49 9.27 5.82
N ALA A 44 4.69 8.01 5.47
CA ALA A 44 4.16 7.44 4.24
C ALA A 44 3.22 6.29 4.57
N LEU A 45 1.98 6.35 4.11
CA LEU A 45 0.99 5.30 4.30
C LEU A 45 1.20 4.20 3.27
N VAL A 46 1.38 2.97 3.73
CA VAL A 46 1.38 1.78 2.86
C VAL A 46 -0.07 1.43 2.54
N PHE A 47 -0.48 1.59 1.29
CA PHE A 47 -1.85 1.27 0.88
C PHE A 47 -1.96 -0.05 0.10
N ASP A 48 -0.83 -0.57 -0.41
CA ASP A 48 -0.73 -1.88 -1.03
C ASP A 48 0.73 -2.35 -0.99
N ALA A 49 0.97 -3.63 -1.25
CA ALA A 49 2.30 -4.20 -1.34
C ALA A 49 2.33 -5.36 -2.34
N LYS A 50 3.45 -5.56 -3.00
CA LYS A 50 3.64 -6.65 -3.95
C LYS A 50 4.96 -7.35 -3.68
N TYR A 51 4.95 -8.68 -3.69
CA TYR A 51 6.18 -9.44 -3.63
C TYR A 51 6.79 -9.63 -5.01
N ASP A 52 8.04 -9.27 -5.15
CA ASP A 52 8.88 -9.51 -6.32
C ASP A 52 10.02 -10.45 -5.95
N ASN A 53 10.24 -11.51 -6.74
CA ASN A 53 11.25 -12.53 -6.42
C ASN A 53 12.68 -12.00 -6.40
N TYR A 54 12.95 -10.86 -7.07
CA TYR A 54 14.27 -10.25 -7.17
C TYR A 54 14.43 -9.06 -6.22
N ARG A 55 13.37 -8.26 -6.06
CA ARG A 55 13.39 -7.02 -5.27
C ARG A 55 12.87 -7.20 -3.84
N GLY A 56 12.26 -8.35 -3.52
CA GLY A 56 11.54 -8.57 -2.26
C GLY A 56 10.19 -7.86 -2.25
N ALA A 57 9.69 -7.50 -1.08
CA ALA A 57 8.44 -6.75 -0.98
C ALA A 57 8.65 -5.31 -1.45
N ILE A 58 7.77 -4.87 -2.33
CA ILE A 58 7.66 -3.51 -2.84
C ILE A 58 6.42 -2.89 -2.19
N CYS A 59 6.60 -1.83 -1.40
CA CYS A 59 5.52 -1.12 -0.74
C CYS A 59 4.98 -0.02 -1.66
N PHE A 60 3.68 0.01 -1.88
CA PHE A 60 3.01 1.12 -2.54
C PHE A 60 2.55 2.11 -1.49
N VAL A 61 2.99 3.35 -1.63
CA VAL A 61 2.87 4.35 -0.58
C VAL A 61 2.29 5.66 -1.08
N ARG A 62 1.60 6.35 -0.16
CA ARG A 62 1.29 7.77 -0.29
C ARG A 62 2.07 8.52 0.78
N VAL A 63 2.91 9.45 0.35
CA VAL A 63 3.65 10.32 1.26
C VAL A 63 2.73 11.43 1.76
N MET A 64 2.61 11.57 3.08
CA MET A 64 1.81 12.60 3.73
C MET A 64 2.69 13.72 4.28
N GLU A 65 3.83 13.37 4.87
CA GLU A 65 4.81 14.30 5.47
C GLU A 65 6.22 13.80 5.17
N GLY A 66 7.19 14.71 5.19
CA GLY A 66 8.58 14.38 4.98
C GLY A 66 8.89 13.97 3.53
N LYS A 67 9.94 13.21 3.34
CA LYS A 67 10.36 12.70 2.02
C LYS A 67 10.96 11.31 2.14
N ALA A 68 10.71 10.46 1.14
CA ALA A 68 11.36 9.17 0.98
C ALA A 68 12.35 9.21 -0.18
N TYR A 69 13.57 8.69 0.00
CA TYR A 69 14.63 8.72 -1.01
C TYR A 69 15.54 7.48 -0.90
N PRO A 70 16.21 7.08 -1.99
CA PRO A 70 17.15 5.97 -1.96
C PRO A 70 18.30 6.22 -0.98
N GLY A 71 18.70 5.17 -0.25
CA GLY A 71 19.80 5.23 0.72
C GLY A 71 19.37 5.66 2.14
N MET A 72 18.13 6.12 2.34
CA MET A 72 17.63 6.34 3.70
C MET A 72 17.32 5.00 4.38
N ARG A 73 17.38 4.98 5.72
CA ARG A 73 16.92 3.86 6.52
C ARG A 73 15.48 4.11 6.98
N MET A 74 14.56 3.31 6.47
CA MET A 74 13.15 3.41 6.85
C MET A 74 12.81 2.46 7.99
N ARG A 75 11.75 2.80 8.74
CA ARG A 75 11.14 1.96 9.78
C ARG A 75 9.65 1.81 9.52
N MET A 76 9.16 0.58 9.60
CA MET A 76 7.75 0.25 9.66
C MET A 76 7.26 0.51 11.09
N MET A 77 6.25 1.38 11.29
CA MET A 77 5.88 1.82 12.64
C MET A 77 5.09 0.77 13.44
N GLN A 78 4.36 -0.12 12.77
CA GLN A 78 3.60 -1.19 13.44
C GLN A 78 4.50 -2.40 13.79
N THR A 79 5.31 -2.83 12.84
CA THR A 79 6.18 -4.01 13.04
C THR A 79 7.50 -3.66 13.72
N GLY A 80 7.94 -2.40 13.62
CA GLY A 80 9.24 -1.93 14.10
C GLY A 80 10.41 -2.37 13.22
N ALA A 81 10.17 -3.08 12.12
CA ALA A 81 11.21 -3.55 11.21
C ALA A 81 11.86 -2.38 10.46
N GLU A 82 13.18 -2.45 10.27
CA GLU A 82 13.97 -1.41 9.60
C GLU A 82 14.66 -1.96 8.37
N PHE A 83 14.66 -1.15 7.31
CA PHE A 83 15.24 -1.52 6.02
C PHE A 83 15.92 -0.31 5.36
N ASP A 84 16.94 -0.59 4.57
CA ASP A 84 17.56 0.43 3.72
C ASP A 84 16.78 0.55 2.41
N VAL A 85 16.33 1.75 2.09
CA VAL A 85 15.62 2.04 0.84
C VAL A 85 16.58 1.94 -0.33
N VAL A 86 16.27 1.04 -1.26
CA VAL A 86 17.08 0.81 -2.47
C VAL A 86 16.64 1.73 -3.60
N GLU A 87 15.32 1.83 -3.80
CA GLU A 87 14.73 2.58 -4.90
C GLU A 87 13.38 3.15 -4.47
N VAL A 88 13.08 4.35 -4.92
CA VAL A 88 11.76 4.95 -4.87
C VAL A 88 11.35 5.38 -6.27
N GLY A 89 10.06 5.45 -6.54
CA GLY A 89 9.56 5.88 -7.84
C GLY A 89 8.04 6.01 -7.89
N THR A 90 7.58 6.47 -9.03
CA THR A 90 6.16 6.66 -9.34
C THR A 90 5.70 5.69 -10.44
N PHE A 91 4.44 5.78 -10.85
CA PHE A 91 3.85 4.98 -11.92
C PHE A 91 3.46 5.87 -13.10
N SER A 92 3.96 5.52 -14.34
CA SER A 92 3.64 6.30 -15.53
C SER A 92 3.72 5.44 -16.83
N PRO A 93 2.84 4.54 -17.13
CA PRO A 93 2.11 3.55 -16.31
C PRO A 93 3.03 2.49 -15.68
N SER A 94 4.28 2.39 -16.15
CA SER A 94 5.31 1.48 -15.62
C SER A 94 6.03 2.10 -14.42
N TYR A 95 6.77 1.28 -13.69
CA TYR A 95 7.67 1.76 -12.64
C TYR A 95 8.66 2.78 -13.21
N SER A 96 8.66 3.98 -12.64
CA SER A 96 9.55 5.09 -13.03
C SER A 96 10.32 5.55 -11.79
N PRO A 97 11.60 5.14 -11.65
CA PRO A 97 12.43 5.59 -10.54
C PRO A 97 12.54 7.12 -10.49
N CYS A 98 12.60 7.67 -9.28
CA CYS A 98 12.81 9.10 -9.05
C CYS A 98 13.80 9.34 -7.90
N GLU A 99 14.25 10.58 -7.74
CA GLU A 99 15.22 10.94 -6.70
C GLU A 99 14.60 10.95 -5.30
N ALA A 100 13.32 11.32 -5.18
CA ALA A 100 12.57 11.32 -3.93
C ALA A 100 11.06 11.31 -4.20
N LEU A 101 10.31 10.80 -3.22
CA LEU A 101 8.86 11.01 -3.11
C LEU A 101 8.61 12.11 -2.08
N LEU A 102 7.79 13.07 -2.43
CA LEU A 102 7.45 14.26 -1.64
C LEU A 102 6.01 14.16 -1.09
N PRO A 103 5.61 15.04 -0.14
CA PRO A 103 4.23 15.07 0.35
C PRO A 103 3.21 15.22 -0.79
N GLY A 104 2.24 14.31 -0.81
CA GLY A 104 1.23 14.20 -1.86
C GLY A 104 1.55 13.18 -2.95
N ASP A 105 2.81 12.79 -3.10
CA ASP A 105 3.17 11.78 -4.09
C ASP A 105 2.62 10.40 -3.72
N VAL A 106 2.18 9.71 -4.75
CA VAL A 106 1.82 8.29 -4.72
C VAL A 106 2.85 7.53 -5.55
N GLY A 107 3.50 6.55 -4.93
CA GLY A 107 4.59 5.84 -5.57
C GLY A 107 4.91 4.52 -4.90
N TYR A 108 6.11 4.04 -5.11
CA TYR A 108 6.60 2.79 -4.51
C TYR A 108 7.94 2.98 -3.82
N ILE A 109 8.18 2.14 -2.83
CA ILE A 109 9.44 1.99 -2.11
C ILE A 109 9.89 0.54 -2.21
N SER A 110 11.09 0.30 -2.70
CA SER A 110 11.76 -0.98 -2.69
C SER A 110 12.92 -0.94 -1.70
N ALA A 111 12.92 -1.87 -0.74
CA ALA A 111 13.91 -1.91 0.34
C ALA A 111 14.43 -3.33 0.62
N SER A 112 14.39 -4.22 -0.36
CA SER A 112 14.87 -5.61 -0.25
C SER A 112 14.29 -6.38 0.95
N ILE A 113 13.04 -6.11 1.28
CA ILE A 113 12.32 -6.78 2.37
C ILE A 113 12.07 -8.23 1.95
N LYS A 114 12.69 -9.17 2.66
CA LYS A 114 12.61 -10.60 2.34
C LYS A 114 11.46 -11.29 3.05
N ASP A 115 11.17 -10.87 4.28
CA ASP A 115 10.07 -11.42 5.06
C ASP A 115 8.79 -10.61 4.80
N VAL A 116 7.81 -11.24 4.17
CA VAL A 116 6.52 -10.60 3.85
C VAL A 116 5.75 -10.14 5.10
N ARG A 117 6.04 -10.75 6.27
CA ARG A 117 5.41 -10.40 7.55
C ARG A 117 5.85 -9.04 8.09
N ASP A 118 6.99 -8.53 7.62
CA ASP A 118 7.50 -7.22 7.99
C ASP A 118 6.79 -6.07 7.27
N THR A 119 5.95 -6.39 6.29
CA THR A 119 5.18 -5.40 5.50
C THR A 119 3.69 -5.66 5.69
N ARG A 120 2.95 -4.62 6.08
CA ARG A 120 1.51 -4.70 6.26
C ARG A 120 0.83 -3.48 5.62
N VAL A 121 -0.25 -3.74 4.87
CA VAL A 121 -1.11 -2.67 4.35
C VAL A 121 -1.75 -1.93 5.51
N GLY A 122 -1.74 -0.60 5.44
CA GLY A 122 -2.18 0.28 6.54
C GLY A 122 -1.09 0.68 7.53
N ASP A 123 0.15 0.13 7.38
CA ASP A 123 1.28 0.59 8.19
C ASP A 123 1.80 1.96 7.73
N THR A 124 2.52 2.62 8.59
CA THR A 124 3.22 3.89 8.32
C THR A 124 4.71 3.64 8.23
N ILE A 125 5.29 4.09 7.13
CA ILE A 125 6.76 4.15 6.98
C ILE A 125 7.24 5.50 7.49
N THR A 126 8.29 5.47 8.33
CA THR A 126 8.99 6.66 8.81
C THR A 126 10.50 6.54 8.60
N ASP A 127 11.23 7.64 8.77
CA ASP A 127 12.70 7.62 8.81
C ASP A 127 13.17 7.04 10.16
N ALA A 128 14.07 6.06 10.14
CA ALA A 128 14.57 5.44 11.36
C ALA A 128 15.42 6.41 12.21
N ALA A 129 16.13 7.35 11.57
CA ALA A 129 16.97 8.34 12.24
C ALA A 129 16.17 9.56 12.74
N PHE A 130 15.10 9.92 12.03
CA PHE A 130 14.20 11.04 12.34
C PHE A 130 12.75 10.58 12.29
N SER A 131 12.38 9.73 13.24
CA SER A 131 11.09 9.06 13.27
C SER A 131 9.96 10.01 13.64
N ALA A 132 8.82 9.84 12.98
CA ALA A 132 7.57 10.46 13.38
C ALA A 132 7.13 9.96 14.76
N ALA A 133 6.51 10.83 15.56
CA ALA A 133 6.06 10.50 16.92
C ALA A 133 4.86 9.53 16.91
N GLU A 134 3.97 9.66 15.92
CA GLU A 134 2.74 8.88 15.80
C GLU A 134 2.54 8.39 14.37
N PRO A 135 2.04 7.16 14.19
CA PRO A 135 1.70 6.66 12.87
C PRO A 135 0.48 7.41 12.31
N LEU A 136 0.30 7.30 10.99
CA LEU A 136 -0.93 7.73 10.33
C LEU A 136 -2.09 6.82 10.80
N PRO A 137 -3.34 7.34 10.79
CA PRO A 137 -4.50 6.48 10.94
C PRO A 137 -4.47 5.41 9.84
N GLY A 138 -4.23 4.16 10.24
CA GLY A 138 -4.23 3.02 9.33
C GLY A 138 -5.64 2.66 8.87
N TYR A 139 -5.73 1.64 8.03
CA TYR A 139 -7.02 1.06 7.68
C TYR A 139 -7.60 0.31 8.90
N LYS A 140 -8.93 0.36 9.03
CA LYS A 140 -9.63 -0.47 10.03
C LYS A 140 -9.39 -1.94 9.70
N GLU A 141 -9.07 -2.73 10.72
CA GLU A 141 -8.99 -4.18 10.54
C GLU A 141 -10.36 -4.71 10.10
N VAL A 142 -10.36 -5.35 8.93
CA VAL A 142 -11.55 -6.00 8.40
C VAL A 142 -11.63 -7.38 9.05
N GLN A 143 -12.75 -7.66 9.72
CA GLN A 143 -12.97 -9.00 10.26
C GLN A 143 -13.39 -9.95 9.13
N PRO A 144 -12.74 -11.12 9.00
CA PRO A 144 -13.12 -12.10 8.00
C PRO A 144 -14.54 -12.61 8.29
N VAL A 145 -15.36 -12.70 7.24
CA VAL A 145 -16.75 -13.18 7.32
C VAL A 145 -16.95 -14.50 6.58
N VAL A 146 -15.97 -14.95 5.82
CA VAL A 146 -15.99 -16.22 5.09
C VAL A 146 -14.84 -17.09 5.56
N PHE A 147 -15.15 -18.33 5.89
CA PHE A 147 -14.19 -19.32 6.34
C PHE A 147 -14.22 -20.51 5.40
N CYS A 148 -13.05 -21.00 4.99
CA CYS A 148 -12.93 -22.20 4.16
C CYS A 148 -11.65 -22.97 4.47
N GLY A 149 -11.67 -24.30 4.31
CA GLY A 149 -10.47 -25.11 4.30
C GLY A 149 -9.84 -25.09 2.90
N ILE A 150 -8.54 -24.89 2.83
CA ILE A 150 -7.77 -24.93 1.58
C ILE A 150 -6.73 -26.05 1.70
N TYR A 151 -6.71 -26.95 0.73
CA TYR A 151 -5.81 -28.10 0.73
C TYR A 151 -5.05 -28.14 -0.60
N PRO A 152 -3.75 -28.46 -0.59
CA PRO A 152 -3.02 -28.69 -1.83
C PRO A 152 -3.55 -29.98 -2.50
N ALA A 153 -3.51 -30.02 -3.83
CA ALA A 153 -3.90 -31.21 -4.58
C ALA A 153 -2.91 -32.38 -4.37
N ASP A 154 -1.63 -32.05 -4.14
CA ASP A 154 -0.57 -32.98 -3.76
C ASP A 154 0.00 -32.53 -2.41
N GLY A 155 0.16 -33.45 -1.48
CA GLY A 155 0.73 -33.15 -0.16
C GLY A 155 2.16 -32.61 -0.21
N ALA A 156 2.92 -32.91 -1.26
CA ALA A 156 4.24 -32.34 -1.52
C ALA A 156 4.22 -30.82 -1.76
N ASP A 157 3.06 -30.25 -2.13
CA ASP A 157 2.87 -28.82 -2.40
C ASP A 157 2.44 -28.02 -1.17
N TYR A 158 2.41 -28.60 0.02
CA TYR A 158 1.97 -27.92 1.25
C TYR A 158 2.79 -26.66 1.54
N ASP A 159 4.11 -26.72 1.45
CA ASP A 159 4.99 -25.58 1.70
C ASP A 159 4.78 -24.47 0.65
N ASN A 160 4.56 -24.84 -0.61
CA ASN A 160 4.23 -23.91 -1.68
C ASN A 160 2.90 -23.19 -1.42
N LEU A 161 1.89 -23.91 -0.94
CA LEU A 161 0.59 -23.33 -0.55
C LEU A 161 0.76 -22.34 0.59
N LYS A 162 1.50 -22.70 1.63
CA LYS A 162 1.77 -21.82 2.77
C LYS A 162 2.46 -20.54 2.34
N ASP A 163 3.51 -20.64 1.53
CA ASP A 163 4.22 -19.48 0.99
C ASP A 163 3.32 -18.58 0.12
N ALA A 164 2.43 -19.19 -0.66
CA ALA A 164 1.46 -18.45 -1.47
C ALA A 164 0.45 -17.67 -0.60
N LEU A 165 -0.04 -18.29 0.48
CA LEU A 165 -0.96 -17.66 1.43
C LEU A 165 -0.28 -16.51 2.20
N GLU A 166 0.99 -16.68 2.60
CA GLU A 166 1.76 -15.59 3.24
C GLU A 166 1.93 -14.38 2.27
N LYS A 167 2.21 -14.64 1.00
CA LYS A 167 2.30 -13.58 -0.02
C LYS A 167 0.95 -12.92 -0.28
N LEU A 168 -0.14 -13.69 -0.28
CA LEU A 168 -1.49 -13.14 -0.45
C LEU A 168 -1.90 -12.25 0.73
N ARG A 169 -1.56 -12.65 1.96
CA ARG A 169 -1.83 -11.86 3.18
C ARG A 169 -1.19 -10.48 3.16
N MET A 170 -0.09 -10.31 2.44
CA MET A 170 0.56 -9.02 2.28
C MET A 170 -0.32 -7.99 1.55
N ASN A 171 -1.14 -8.45 0.59
CA ASN A 171 -2.05 -7.61 -0.20
C ASN A 171 -3.47 -7.55 0.37
N ASP A 172 -3.88 -8.59 1.09
CA ASP A 172 -5.23 -8.69 1.65
C ASP A 172 -5.18 -8.63 3.18
N ALA A 173 -5.45 -7.44 3.71
CA ALA A 173 -5.47 -7.21 5.16
C ALA A 173 -6.60 -7.98 5.89
N SER A 174 -7.59 -8.50 5.15
CA SER A 174 -8.69 -9.30 5.71
C SER A 174 -8.36 -10.79 5.77
N LEU A 175 -7.32 -11.25 5.07
CA LEU A 175 -6.92 -12.64 5.05
C LEU A 175 -6.20 -13.01 6.35
N SER A 176 -6.80 -13.94 7.09
CA SER A 176 -6.14 -14.65 8.17
C SER A 176 -6.19 -16.15 7.88
N PHE A 177 -5.12 -16.87 8.12
CA PHE A 177 -5.08 -18.32 7.95
C PHE A 177 -4.23 -18.96 9.06
N GLU A 178 -4.57 -20.17 9.39
CA GLU A 178 -3.83 -21.00 10.33
C GLU A 178 -3.75 -22.43 9.81
N PRO A 179 -2.67 -23.15 10.11
CA PRO A 179 -2.60 -24.56 9.80
C PRO A 179 -3.65 -25.32 10.60
N GLU A 180 -4.47 -26.11 9.92
CA GLU A 180 -5.40 -27.04 10.59
C GLU A 180 -4.70 -28.37 10.82
N THR A 181 -4.73 -28.85 12.05
CA THR A 181 -4.23 -30.17 12.41
C THR A 181 -5.41 -31.07 12.78
N SER A 182 -5.53 -32.20 12.12
CA SER A 182 -6.53 -33.21 12.48
C SER A 182 -5.93 -34.21 13.45
N ILE A 183 -6.54 -34.39 14.61
CA ILE A 183 -6.15 -35.43 15.60
C ILE A 183 -6.29 -36.84 15.01
N ALA A 184 -7.15 -37.00 13.99
CA ALA A 184 -7.42 -38.29 13.36
C ALA A 184 -6.53 -38.61 12.15
N LEU A 185 -5.93 -37.57 11.51
CA LEU A 185 -5.17 -37.74 10.28
C LEU A 185 -3.69 -37.34 10.40
N GLY A 186 -3.28 -36.78 11.54
CA GLY A 186 -1.91 -36.34 11.81
C GLY A 186 -1.61 -34.95 11.30
#